data_bd2d82791807559670048b749c47ac35
#
_entry.id   bd2d82791807559670048b749c47ac35
#
_cell.length_a   1.000
_cell.length_b   1.000
_cell.length_c   1.000
_cell.angle_alpha   90.00
_cell.angle_beta   90.00
_cell.angle_gamma   90.00
#
_symmetry.space_group_name_H-M   'P 1'
#
loop_
_entity.id
_entity.type
_entity.pdbx_description
1 polymer ?
#
loop_
_entity_poly.entity_id
_entity_poly.type
_entity_poly.pdbx_seq_one_letter_code
_entity_poly.pdbx_strand_id
1 'polypeptide(L)'
;MYRECGDRLRNLMRDRGIAALVLLGNGNVVYATGVSWPLLDAGLSHVERPVAVVLVDDPHPHVFMPLREGSNSHLEVPADHVHPPLYLEFDEGVERLERALADLVPAGGAVAVDELTGAMRRAQARLFPAGPPSDAAQVVGPAKLVKTPDQVSCIRKACRITEEAAAEVQRSLAPGVRQVDLSAAFVRRAFELGATANMLEAIWQVMPTTRVSGNVWTTTGDLALPLLTTERELLDGDVLWTDVSITYQGYCSDFGRTWVVGDRVTDRQHAQFERWREILDAVLAVTKAGATCGDLARAAIAANGGTKPWLPHFYLGHGIGTNAAEMPMIGTDLGAEFDDNFVFPAGMMLVLEPVVWEDGTGGYRSEEIVVITDDGYQSITDYPYAPYGRN
;
A
#
# COMPACT_ATOMS: atom_id res chain seq x y z
N MET A 1 12.81 9.45 12.78
CA MET A 1 11.57 8.99 12.09
C MET A 1 10.46 8.62 13.08
N TYR A 2 10.54 7.49 13.81
CA TYR A 2 9.42 7.00 14.65
C TYR A 2 9.02 7.92 15.80
N ARG A 3 9.96 8.65 16.40
CA ARG A 3 9.65 9.67 17.41
C ARG A 3 8.75 10.77 16.84
N GLU A 4 9.05 11.25 15.65
CA GLU A 4 8.22 12.25 14.95
C GLU A 4 6.82 11.70 14.60
N CYS A 5 6.74 10.43 14.15
CA CYS A 5 5.45 9.76 13.92
C CYS A 5 4.62 9.70 15.21
N GLY A 6 5.25 9.30 16.33
CA GLY A 6 4.62 9.28 17.65
C GLY A 6 4.13 10.66 18.10
N ASP A 7 4.92 11.71 17.88
CA ASP A 7 4.52 13.09 18.21
C ASP A 7 3.30 13.54 17.39
N ARG A 8 3.25 13.20 16.10
CA ARG A 8 2.10 13.48 15.24
C ARG A 8 0.84 12.76 15.73
N LEU A 9 0.95 11.47 16.08
CA LEU A 9 -0.17 10.71 16.65
C LEU A 9 -0.68 11.38 17.94
N ARG A 10 0.21 11.66 18.90
CA ARG A 10 -0.16 12.27 20.19
C ARG A 10 -0.78 13.65 20.04
N ASN A 11 -0.31 14.48 19.12
CA ASN A 11 -0.92 15.77 18.87
C ASN A 11 -2.37 15.61 18.36
N LEU A 12 -2.58 14.74 17.39
CA LEU A 12 -3.92 14.44 16.87
C LEU A 12 -4.83 13.77 17.91
N MET A 13 -4.29 12.96 18.81
CA MET A 13 -5.02 12.39 19.95
C MET A 13 -5.49 13.49 20.91
N ARG A 14 -4.62 14.44 21.26
CA ARG A 14 -4.97 15.59 22.13
C ARG A 14 -6.10 16.41 21.53
N ASP A 15 -6.02 16.73 20.25
CA ASP A 15 -7.03 17.50 19.53
C ASP A 15 -8.41 16.82 19.52
N ARG A 16 -8.44 15.49 19.67
CA ARG A 16 -9.66 14.66 19.65
C ARG A 16 -10.08 14.13 21.02
N GLY A 17 -9.33 14.45 22.07
CA GLY A 17 -9.61 13.95 23.43
C GLY A 17 -9.43 12.43 23.57
N ILE A 18 -8.56 11.80 22.77
CA ILE A 18 -8.25 10.38 22.81
C ILE A 18 -7.06 10.15 23.76
N ALA A 19 -7.26 9.32 24.78
CA ALA A 19 -6.22 8.99 25.76
C ALA A 19 -5.28 7.88 25.26
N ALA A 20 -5.80 6.91 24.50
CA ALA A 20 -5.01 5.80 23.98
C ALA A 20 -5.47 5.37 22.58
N LEU A 21 -4.50 4.94 21.76
CA LEU A 21 -4.73 4.17 20.52
C LEU A 21 -4.35 2.72 20.78
N VAL A 22 -5.17 1.78 20.33
CA VAL A 22 -4.85 0.35 20.27
C VAL A 22 -4.79 -0.03 18.79
N LEU A 23 -3.59 -0.33 18.31
CA LEU A 23 -3.30 -0.57 16.90
C LEU A 23 -2.96 -2.04 16.66
N LEU A 24 -3.72 -2.67 15.78
CA LEU A 24 -3.57 -4.06 15.36
C LEU A 24 -3.15 -4.18 13.89
N GLY A 25 -3.53 -3.22 13.05
CA GLY A 25 -3.17 -3.18 11.65
C GLY A 25 -1.66 -3.05 11.46
N ASN A 26 -1.04 -3.97 10.71
CA ASN A 26 0.42 -4.05 10.57
C ASN A 26 1.05 -2.71 10.18
N GLY A 27 0.53 -2.03 9.16
CA GLY A 27 1.05 -0.73 8.72
C GLY A 27 0.92 0.37 9.79
N ASN A 28 -0.11 0.32 10.64
CA ASN A 28 -0.30 1.29 11.74
C ASN A 28 0.66 1.00 12.89
N VAL A 29 0.89 -0.28 13.21
CA VAL A 29 1.91 -0.69 14.19
C VAL A 29 3.29 -0.25 13.73
N VAL A 30 3.66 -0.52 12.46
CA VAL A 30 4.94 -0.07 11.88
C VAL A 30 5.07 1.45 11.98
N TYR A 31 4.04 2.21 11.63
CA TYR A 31 4.05 3.67 11.69
C TYR A 31 4.31 4.19 13.11
N ALA A 32 3.62 3.61 14.09
CA ALA A 32 3.69 4.05 15.49
C ALA A 32 4.99 3.64 16.20
N THR A 33 5.59 2.50 15.82
CA THR A 33 6.62 1.83 16.63
C THR A 33 7.91 1.53 15.88
N GLY A 34 7.86 1.41 14.55
CA GLY A 34 8.96 0.86 13.74
C GLY A 34 9.05 -0.67 13.76
N VAL A 35 8.18 -1.35 14.48
CA VAL A 35 8.14 -2.82 14.51
C VAL A 35 7.58 -3.33 13.18
N SER A 36 8.42 -3.96 12.39
CA SER A 36 8.03 -4.69 11.19
C SER A 36 7.94 -6.17 11.54
N TRP A 37 6.79 -6.79 11.26
CA TRP A 37 6.55 -8.20 11.50
C TRP A 37 6.41 -8.93 10.17
N PRO A 38 7.25 -9.94 9.88
CA PRO A 38 7.08 -10.72 8.67
C PRO A 38 5.80 -11.55 8.76
N LEU A 39 5.05 -11.63 7.68
CA LEU A 39 3.95 -12.56 7.53
C LEU A 39 4.54 -13.98 7.34
N LEU A 40 4.83 -14.67 8.44
CA LEU A 40 5.45 -15.99 8.42
C LEU A 40 4.48 -17.07 7.95
N ASP A 41 3.21 -16.92 8.31
CA ASP A 41 2.13 -17.82 7.96
C ASP A 41 0.85 -17.00 7.74
N ALA A 42 0.34 -17.04 6.52
CA ALA A 42 -0.87 -16.30 6.16
C ALA A 42 -2.09 -16.71 7.01
N GLY A 43 -2.15 -17.98 7.46
CA GLY A 43 -3.21 -18.48 8.34
C GLY A 43 -3.10 -17.97 9.78
N LEU A 44 -1.90 -17.62 10.25
CA LEU A 44 -1.63 -17.16 11.62
C LEU A 44 -1.34 -15.66 11.71
N SER A 45 -1.19 -14.97 10.61
CA SER A 45 -0.78 -13.55 10.58
C SER A 45 -1.70 -12.63 11.38
N HIS A 46 -2.97 -12.96 11.53
CA HIS A 46 -3.94 -12.23 12.33
C HIS A 46 -3.93 -12.64 13.80
N VAL A 47 -3.40 -13.80 14.16
CA VAL A 47 -3.28 -14.30 15.54
C VAL A 47 -1.97 -13.84 16.16
N GLU A 48 -0.87 -13.99 15.45
CA GLU A 48 0.51 -13.73 15.93
C GLU A 48 1.04 -12.38 15.46
N ARG A 49 0.22 -11.34 15.46
CA ARG A 49 0.65 -10.00 15.05
C ARG A 49 1.07 -9.14 16.26
N PRO A 50 2.01 -8.21 16.09
CA PRO A 50 2.29 -7.20 17.09
C PRO A 50 1.07 -6.31 17.31
N VAL A 51 0.87 -5.87 18.55
CA VAL A 51 -0.13 -4.87 18.93
C VAL A 51 0.60 -3.69 19.55
N ALA A 52 0.24 -2.48 19.17
CA ALA A 52 0.78 -1.28 19.79
C ALA A 52 -0.29 -0.54 20.56
N VAL A 53 0.06 -0.06 21.77
CA VAL A 53 -0.74 0.88 22.53
C VAL A 53 0.04 2.20 22.63
N VAL A 54 -0.52 3.25 22.01
CA VAL A 54 0.05 4.60 22.07
C VAL A 54 -0.74 5.42 23.07
N LEU A 55 -0.08 5.97 24.08
CA LEU A 55 -0.69 6.83 25.08
C LEU A 55 -0.44 8.30 24.73
N VAL A 56 -1.42 9.15 25.00
CA VAL A 56 -1.33 10.59 24.66
C VAL A 56 -0.23 11.32 25.42
N ASP A 57 0.07 10.88 26.65
CA ASP A 57 1.06 11.51 27.54
C ASP A 57 2.37 10.72 27.68
N ASP A 58 2.50 9.57 26.98
CA ASP A 58 3.73 8.80 26.98
C ASP A 58 4.49 9.00 25.65
N PRO A 59 5.77 9.40 25.69
CA PRO A 59 6.57 9.59 24.48
C PRO A 59 6.87 8.29 23.74
N HIS A 60 6.72 7.14 24.39
CA HIS A 60 7.02 5.84 23.79
C HIS A 60 5.77 4.96 23.71
N PRO A 61 5.58 4.22 22.58
CA PRO A 61 4.50 3.25 22.47
C PRO A 61 4.79 2.01 23.33
N HIS A 62 3.75 1.37 23.87
CA HIS A 62 3.83 0.02 24.39
C HIS A 62 3.60 -0.98 23.28
N VAL A 63 4.46 -1.99 23.17
CA VAL A 63 4.43 -2.99 22.09
C VAL A 63 4.27 -4.38 22.68
N PHE A 64 3.25 -5.09 22.23
CA PHE A 64 2.98 -6.48 22.58
C PHE A 64 3.41 -7.35 21.39
N MET A 65 4.47 -8.14 21.58
CA MET A 65 5.11 -8.87 20.48
C MET A 65 5.14 -10.37 20.74
N PRO A 66 4.88 -11.21 19.70
CA PRO A 66 4.92 -12.66 19.85
C PRO A 66 6.32 -13.23 20.11
N LEU A 67 7.38 -12.58 19.62
CA LEU A 67 8.77 -13.00 19.83
C LEU A 67 9.64 -11.83 20.30
N ARG A 68 10.56 -12.10 21.18
CA ARG A 68 11.42 -11.10 21.82
C ARG A 68 12.87 -11.12 21.31
N GLU A 69 13.26 -12.14 20.55
CA GLU A 69 14.66 -12.37 20.23
C GLU A 69 15.11 -11.75 18.89
N GLY A 70 16.18 -11.00 18.96
CA GLY A 70 17.14 -10.75 17.87
C GLY A 70 16.77 -9.72 16.81
N SER A 71 15.52 -9.53 16.47
CA SER A 71 15.15 -8.69 15.33
C SER A 71 14.92 -7.20 15.66
N ASN A 72 14.86 -6.82 16.93
CA ASN A 72 14.38 -5.52 17.38
C ASN A 72 15.41 -4.70 18.16
N SER A 73 16.70 -5.03 18.07
CA SER A 73 17.77 -4.28 18.74
C SER A 73 17.90 -2.82 18.29
N HIS A 74 17.25 -2.47 17.16
CA HIS A 74 17.20 -1.11 16.61
C HIS A 74 15.92 -0.34 16.98
N LEU A 75 14.97 -0.97 17.71
CA LEU A 75 13.77 -0.27 18.15
C LEU A 75 14.13 0.71 19.27
N GLU A 76 13.75 1.96 19.09
CA GLU A 76 13.85 2.99 20.12
C GLU A 76 12.71 2.90 21.16
N VAL A 77 12.26 1.68 21.48
CA VAL A 77 11.22 1.42 22.49
C VAL A 77 11.90 0.96 23.78
N PRO A 78 11.63 1.60 24.93
CA PRO A 78 12.18 1.18 26.23
C PRO A 78 11.83 -0.26 26.56
N ALA A 79 12.71 -0.97 27.27
CA ALA A 79 12.54 -2.40 27.54
C ALA A 79 11.28 -2.71 28.36
N ASP A 80 10.87 -1.81 29.25
CA ASP A 80 9.65 -1.88 30.05
C ASP A 80 8.37 -1.58 29.27
N HIS A 81 8.48 -1.08 28.04
CA HIS A 81 7.38 -0.91 27.11
C HIS A 81 7.21 -2.10 26.13
N VAL A 82 8.06 -3.10 26.23
CA VAL A 82 7.95 -4.33 25.42
C VAL A 82 7.31 -5.43 26.26
N HIS A 83 6.15 -5.90 25.83
CA HIS A 83 5.30 -6.82 26.55
C HIS A 83 5.15 -8.17 25.86
N PRO A 84 4.77 -9.24 26.61
CA PRO A 84 4.40 -10.52 26.00
C PRO A 84 3.22 -10.38 25.01
N PRO A 85 3.10 -11.31 24.03
CA PRO A 85 2.05 -11.28 23.00
C PRO A 85 0.65 -11.40 23.61
N LEU A 86 -0.32 -10.79 22.95
CA LEU A 86 -1.70 -10.78 23.41
C LEU A 86 -2.54 -11.92 22.82
N TYR A 87 -2.40 -12.26 21.55
CA TYR A 87 -3.25 -13.23 20.85
C TYR A 87 -4.74 -12.89 20.94
N LEU A 88 -5.13 -11.74 20.39
CA LEU A 88 -6.46 -11.12 20.58
C LEU A 88 -7.63 -11.86 19.90
N GLU A 89 -7.37 -12.96 19.21
CA GLU A 89 -8.40 -13.87 18.71
C GLU A 89 -8.98 -14.77 19.84
N PHE A 90 -8.27 -14.87 20.96
CA PHE A 90 -8.65 -15.71 22.10
C PHE A 90 -9.03 -14.87 23.34
N ASP A 91 -9.93 -15.40 24.16
CA ASP A 91 -10.46 -14.70 25.34
C ASP A 91 -9.33 -14.41 26.37
N GLU A 92 -8.34 -15.31 26.54
CA GLU A 92 -7.18 -15.08 27.40
C GLU A 92 -6.30 -13.90 26.94
N GLY A 93 -6.15 -13.74 25.63
CA GLY A 93 -5.44 -12.59 25.05
C GLY A 93 -6.17 -11.29 25.30
N VAL A 94 -7.49 -11.31 25.17
CA VAL A 94 -8.34 -10.15 25.47
C VAL A 94 -8.30 -9.79 26.95
N GLU A 95 -8.29 -10.76 27.87
CA GLU A 95 -8.12 -10.52 29.31
C GLU A 95 -6.76 -9.91 29.66
N ARG A 96 -5.71 -10.26 28.90
CA ARG A 96 -4.39 -9.61 29.05
C ARG A 96 -4.43 -8.16 28.58
N LEU A 97 -5.10 -7.89 27.45
CA LEU A 97 -5.29 -6.51 26.96
C LEU A 97 -6.12 -5.69 27.95
N GLU A 98 -7.20 -6.26 28.50
CA GLU A 98 -8.04 -5.60 29.53
C GLU A 98 -7.20 -5.15 30.71
N ARG A 99 -6.34 -6.03 31.26
CA ARG A 99 -5.43 -5.68 32.36
C ARG A 99 -4.43 -4.60 31.95
N ALA A 100 -3.82 -4.76 30.77
CA ALA A 100 -2.87 -3.76 30.30
C ALA A 100 -3.51 -2.37 30.11
N LEU A 101 -4.72 -2.30 29.55
CA LEU A 101 -5.43 -1.04 29.40
C LEU A 101 -5.85 -0.44 30.75
N ALA A 102 -6.24 -1.28 31.73
CA ALA A 102 -6.56 -0.81 33.08
C ALA A 102 -5.35 -0.20 33.79
N ASP A 103 -4.15 -0.72 33.54
CA ASP A 103 -2.90 -0.21 34.08
C ASP A 103 -2.37 1.04 33.35
N LEU A 104 -2.57 1.11 32.04
CA LEU A 104 -1.95 2.12 31.17
C LEU A 104 -2.84 3.34 30.92
N VAL A 105 -4.16 3.14 30.78
CA VAL A 105 -5.09 4.19 30.39
C VAL A 105 -5.70 4.83 31.62
N PRO A 106 -5.66 6.17 31.76
CA PRO A 106 -6.32 6.86 32.87
C PRO A 106 -7.81 6.51 32.97
N ALA A 107 -8.33 6.41 34.20
CA ALA A 107 -9.75 6.13 34.42
C ALA A 107 -10.64 7.11 33.63
N GLY A 108 -11.56 6.58 32.85
CA GLY A 108 -12.43 7.38 31.98
C GLY A 108 -11.78 7.88 30.70
N GLY A 109 -10.54 7.50 30.40
CA GLY A 109 -9.85 7.86 29.16
C GLY A 109 -10.49 7.23 27.93
N ALA A 110 -10.75 8.04 26.90
CA ALA A 110 -11.29 7.57 25.62
C ALA A 110 -10.22 6.78 24.85
N VAL A 111 -10.62 5.64 24.29
CA VAL A 111 -9.74 4.77 23.51
C VAL A 111 -10.21 4.76 22.05
N ALA A 112 -9.27 4.78 21.10
CA ALA A 112 -9.55 4.51 19.69
C ALA A 112 -8.82 3.23 19.25
N VAL A 113 -9.46 2.46 18.37
CA VAL A 113 -8.91 1.21 17.84
C VAL A 113 -9.02 1.19 16.32
N ASP A 114 -8.07 0.57 15.64
CA ASP A 114 -8.12 0.41 14.18
C ASP A 114 -8.83 -0.88 13.75
N GLU A 115 -8.80 -1.89 14.61
CA GLU A 115 -9.48 -3.16 14.38
C GLU A 115 -10.06 -3.73 15.67
N LEU A 116 -11.16 -4.49 15.56
CA LEU A 116 -11.73 -5.27 16.65
C LEU A 116 -11.84 -6.74 16.21
N THR A 117 -11.13 -7.63 16.89
CA THR A 117 -11.32 -9.08 16.70
C THR A 117 -12.69 -9.54 17.20
N GLY A 118 -13.09 -10.77 16.83
CA GLY A 118 -14.33 -11.35 17.34
C GLY A 118 -14.36 -11.44 18.89
N ALA A 119 -13.23 -11.79 19.52
CA ALA A 119 -13.12 -11.86 20.97
C ALA A 119 -13.17 -10.46 21.62
N MET A 120 -12.49 -9.47 21.05
CA MET A 120 -12.56 -8.07 21.51
C MET A 120 -13.98 -7.51 21.43
N ARG A 121 -14.74 -7.81 20.36
CA ARG A 121 -16.15 -7.38 20.22
C ARG A 121 -17.04 -7.96 21.34
N ARG A 122 -16.85 -9.23 21.70
CA ARG A 122 -17.58 -9.84 22.85
C ARG A 122 -17.25 -9.20 24.18
N ALA A 123 -16.01 -8.77 24.38
CA ALA A 123 -15.52 -8.17 25.61
C ALA A 123 -15.53 -6.62 25.61
N GLN A 124 -16.11 -5.99 24.61
CA GLN A 124 -15.98 -4.55 24.35
C GLN A 124 -16.29 -3.67 25.57
N ALA A 125 -17.38 -4.00 26.30
CA ALA A 125 -17.78 -3.22 27.48
C ALA A 125 -16.77 -3.30 28.66
N ARG A 126 -16.02 -4.39 28.75
CA ARG A 126 -14.95 -4.55 29.76
C ARG A 126 -13.65 -3.89 29.31
N LEU A 127 -13.29 -4.06 28.03
CA LEU A 127 -12.09 -3.45 27.43
C LEU A 127 -12.14 -1.92 27.45
N PHE A 128 -13.33 -1.35 27.22
CA PHE A 128 -13.52 0.10 27.06
C PHE A 128 -14.62 0.62 27.99
N PRO A 129 -14.35 0.67 29.31
CA PRO A 129 -15.37 1.04 30.31
C PRO A 129 -15.81 2.51 30.21
N ALA A 130 -15.02 3.37 29.58
CA ALA A 130 -15.37 4.78 29.33
C ALA A 130 -16.41 4.95 28.20
N GLY A 131 -16.69 3.90 27.45
CA GLY A 131 -17.61 3.88 26.30
C GLY A 131 -17.04 3.10 25.12
N PRO A 132 -17.82 2.91 24.06
CA PRO A 132 -17.35 2.26 22.84
C PRO A 132 -16.10 2.96 22.30
N PRO A 133 -15.09 2.21 21.81
CA PRO A 133 -13.91 2.82 21.22
C PRO A 133 -14.28 3.56 19.94
N SER A 134 -13.60 4.66 19.68
CA SER A 134 -13.69 5.36 18.40
C SER A 134 -12.78 4.70 17.36
N ASP A 135 -12.97 5.06 16.08
CA ASP A 135 -12.11 4.59 14.99
C ASP A 135 -10.75 5.32 15.04
N ALA A 136 -9.66 4.57 15.16
CA ALA A 136 -8.31 5.12 15.13
C ALA A 136 -7.94 5.73 13.77
N ALA A 137 -8.65 5.41 12.69
CA ALA A 137 -8.41 5.99 11.36
C ALA A 137 -8.50 7.52 11.37
N GLN A 138 -9.32 8.11 12.24
CA GLN A 138 -9.42 9.57 12.41
C GLN A 138 -8.13 10.21 12.97
N VAL A 139 -7.24 9.45 13.58
CA VAL A 139 -5.92 9.89 14.07
C VAL A 139 -4.82 9.42 13.12
N VAL A 140 -4.78 8.12 12.84
CA VAL A 140 -3.70 7.49 12.06
C VAL A 140 -3.72 7.96 10.61
N GLY A 141 -4.90 8.10 10.00
CA GLY A 141 -5.05 8.56 8.63
C GLY A 141 -4.37 9.93 8.42
N PRO A 142 -4.79 11.00 9.11
CA PRO A 142 -4.16 12.31 8.99
C PRO A 142 -2.67 12.31 9.37
N ALA A 143 -2.24 11.51 10.37
CA ALA A 143 -0.84 11.42 10.76
C ALA A 143 0.05 10.88 9.64
N LYS A 144 -0.45 9.94 8.83
CA LYS A 144 0.28 9.26 7.75
C LYS A 144 0.27 10.03 6.43
N LEU A 145 -0.61 11.02 6.24
CA LEU A 145 -0.75 11.73 4.96
C LEU A 145 0.56 12.36 4.51
N VAL A 146 1.16 13.21 5.33
CA VAL A 146 2.41 13.91 5.02
C VAL A 146 3.59 13.05 5.48
N LYS A 147 4.45 12.67 4.54
CA LYS A 147 5.63 11.86 4.83
C LYS A 147 6.76 12.71 5.42
N THR A 148 7.48 12.14 6.40
CA THR A 148 8.75 12.74 6.85
C THR A 148 9.85 12.52 5.81
N PRO A 149 10.94 13.30 5.81
CA PRO A 149 12.08 13.06 4.91
C PRO A 149 12.64 11.64 5.01
N ASP A 150 12.68 11.06 6.22
CA ASP A 150 13.14 9.69 6.44
C ASP A 150 12.20 8.66 5.82
N GLN A 151 10.87 8.87 5.94
CA GLN A 151 9.86 8.01 5.32
C GLN A 151 9.97 8.04 3.79
N VAL A 152 10.12 9.23 3.21
CA VAL A 152 10.36 9.40 1.77
C VAL A 152 11.63 8.66 1.35
N SER A 153 12.70 8.72 2.16
CA SER A 153 13.96 8.02 1.90
C SER A 153 13.79 6.50 1.91
N CYS A 154 13.01 5.97 2.86
CA CYS A 154 12.71 4.53 2.92
C CYS A 154 11.90 4.07 1.71
N ILE A 155 10.83 4.81 1.32
CA ILE A 155 10.02 4.50 0.15
C ILE A 155 10.88 4.57 -1.13
N ARG A 156 11.69 5.62 -1.30
CA ARG A 156 12.62 5.74 -2.41
C ARG A 156 13.60 4.57 -2.49
N LYS A 157 14.09 4.08 -1.34
CA LYS A 157 14.96 2.89 -1.31
C LYS A 157 14.19 1.63 -1.70
N ALA A 158 12.97 1.46 -1.21
CA ALA A 158 12.10 0.36 -1.61
C ALA A 158 11.84 0.37 -3.14
N CYS A 159 11.51 1.53 -3.72
CA CYS A 159 11.31 1.68 -5.16
C CYS A 159 12.57 1.30 -5.96
N ARG A 160 13.75 1.77 -5.57
CA ARG A 160 15.00 1.40 -6.24
C ARG A 160 15.30 -0.10 -6.21
N ILE A 161 15.05 -0.77 -5.08
CA ILE A 161 15.18 -2.23 -4.97
C ILE A 161 14.25 -2.90 -5.96
N THR A 162 13.00 -2.46 -6.01
CA THR A 162 11.98 -3.00 -6.92
C THR A 162 12.36 -2.79 -8.39
N GLU A 163 12.79 -1.59 -8.76
CA GLU A 163 13.22 -1.25 -10.12
C GLU A 163 14.41 -2.10 -10.58
N GLU A 164 15.43 -2.28 -9.73
CA GLU A 164 16.58 -3.13 -10.04
C GLU A 164 16.20 -4.61 -10.16
N ALA A 165 15.29 -5.11 -9.32
CA ALA A 165 14.79 -6.47 -9.41
C ALA A 165 13.91 -6.67 -10.66
N ALA A 166 13.06 -5.69 -11.00
CA ALA A 166 12.26 -5.69 -12.22
C ALA A 166 13.12 -5.64 -13.48
N ALA A 167 14.22 -4.89 -13.46
CA ALA A 167 15.18 -4.85 -14.57
C ALA A 167 15.83 -6.22 -14.84
N GLU A 168 16.09 -7.01 -13.78
CA GLU A 168 16.59 -8.38 -13.97
C GLU A 168 15.53 -9.28 -14.61
N VAL A 169 14.29 -9.17 -14.16
CA VAL A 169 13.17 -9.90 -14.77
C VAL A 169 12.99 -9.53 -16.23
N GLN A 170 13.00 -8.24 -16.57
CA GLN A 170 12.87 -7.75 -17.93
C GLN A 170 13.97 -8.30 -18.85
N ARG A 171 15.21 -8.42 -18.37
CA ARG A 171 16.31 -9.03 -19.14
C ARG A 171 16.10 -10.52 -19.43
N SER A 172 15.37 -11.23 -18.59
CA SER A 172 15.05 -12.66 -18.78
C SER A 172 13.77 -12.90 -19.57
N LEU A 173 13.05 -11.83 -19.93
CA LEU A 173 11.76 -11.91 -20.60
C LEU A 173 11.91 -12.45 -22.03
N ALA A 174 11.38 -13.64 -22.30
CA ALA A 174 11.41 -14.29 -23.59
C ALA A 174 10.26 -15.29 -23.76
N PRO A 175 9.86 -15.63 -25.00
CA PRO A 175 8.96 -16.76 -25.24
C PRO A 175 9.50 -18.04 -24.62
N GLY A 176 8.61 -18.83 -23.99
CA GLY A 176 8.94 -20.08 -23.31
C GLY A 176 9.36 -19.93 -21.83
N VAL A 177 9.56 -18.71 -21.34
CA VAL A 177 9.77 -18.45 -19.91
C VAL A 177 8.43 -18.58 -19.17
N ARG A 178 8.41 -19.23 -18.01
CA ARG A 178 7.18 -19.36 -17.21
C ARG A 178 6.98 -18.18 -16.28
N GLN A 179 5.75 -17.83 -16.00
CA GLN A 179 5.42 -16.75 -15.06
C GLN A 179 6.07 -16.98 -13.68
N VAL A 180 6.06 -18.24 -13.16
CA VAL A 180 6.70 -18.57 -11.88
C VAL A 180 8.21 -18.30 -11.88
N ASP A 181 8.89 -18.46 -13.01
CA ASP A 181 10.34 -18.20 -13.11
C ASP A 181 10.63 -16.70 -12.99
N LEU A 182 9.73 -15.84 -13.50
CA LEU A 182 9.83 -14.38 -13.33
C LEU A 182 9.63 -13.97 -11.86
N SER A 183 8.63 -14.55 -11.18
CA SER A 183 8.43 -14.30 -9.73
C SER A 183 9.63 -14.75 -8.91
N ALA A 184 10.19 -15.92 -9.18
CA ALA A 184 11.38 -16.42 -8.49
C ALA A 184 12.59 -15.49 -8.71
N ALA A 185 12.80 -15.01 -9.94
CA ALA A 185 13.90 -14.08 -10.25
C ALA A 185 13.73 -12.74 -9.50
N PHE A 186 12.51 -12.18 -9.51
CA PHE A 186 12.21 -10.93 -8.83
C PHE A 186 12.45 -11.04 -7.31
N VAL A 187 11.83 -12.02 -6.65
CA VAL A 187 11.91 -12.20 -5.19
C VAL A 187 13.36 -12.42 -4.77
N ARG A 188 14.10 -13.31 -5.45
CA ARG A 188 15.51 -13.52 -5.17
C ARG A 188 16.29 -12.21 -5.26
N ARG A 189 16.13 -11.46 -6.35
CA ARG A 189 16.90 -10.24 -6.56
C ARG A 189 16.51 -9.13 -5.56
N ALA A 190 15.25 -8.98 -5.24
CA ALA A 190 14.78 -8.00 -4.27
C ALA A 190 15.41 -8.24 -2.88
N PHE A 191 15.46 -9.50 -2.41
CA PHE A 191 16.09 -9.83 -1.12
C PHE A 191 17.61 -9.69 -1.16
N GLU A 192 18.29 -10.02 -2.25
CA GLU A 192 19.72 -9.74 -2.44
C GLU A 192 20.05 -8.24 -2.31
N LEU A 193 19.14 -7.36 -2.75
CA LEU A 193 19.28 -5.91 -2.66
C LEU A 193 18.88 -5.31 -1.31
N GLY A 194 18.35 -6.13 -0.39
CA GLY A 194 18.02 -5.75 0.97
C GLY A 194 16.56 -5.40 1.21
N ALA A 195 15.64 -5.93 0.39
CA ALA A 195 14.22 -5.92 0.75
C ALA A 195 14.02 -6.62 2.09
N THR A 196 13.14 -6.06 2.93
CA THR A 196 12.87 -6.63 4.26
C THR A 196 11.69 -7.59 4.27
N ALA A 197 10.76 -7.43 3.35
CA ALA A 197 9.66 -8.36 3.09
C ALA A 197 9.12 -8.17 1.66
N ASN A 198 8.44 -9.20 1.15
CA ASN A 198 7.55 -9.09 0.01
C ASN A 198 6.18 -8.61 0.53
N MET A 199 5.62 -7.54 -0.02
CA MET A 199 4.36 -6.97 0.45
C MET A 199 3.18 -7.42 -0.40
N LEU A 200 3.36 -7.44 -1.71
CA LEU A 200 2.43 -7.97 -2.68
C LEU A 200 3.06 -9.17 -3.37
N GLU A 201 2.28 -10.22 -3.61
CA GLU A 201 2.76 -11.33 -4.42
C GLU A 201 3.20 -10.81 -5.79
N ALA A 202 4.38 -11.28 -6.25
CA ALA A 202 4.95 -10.80 -7.49
C ALA A 202 4.10 -11.23 -8.69
N ILE A 203 3.31 -10.30 -9.21
CA ILE A 203 2.35 -10.54 -10.29
C ILE A 203 3.01 -10.32 -11.66
N TRP A 204 2.97 -11.35 -12.48
CA TRP A 204 3.45 -11.35 -13.87
C TRP A 204 2.37 -11.93 -14.76
N GLN A 205 1.38 -11.12 -15.10
CA GLN A 205 0.17 -11.57 -15.78
C GLN A 205 0.19 -11.22 -17.26
N VAL A 206 -0.22 -12.18 -18.08
CA VAL A 206 -0.56 -11.87 -19.46
C VAL A 206 -1.92 -11.18 -19.47
N MET A 207 -1.95 -9.95 -19.95
CA MET A 207 -3.15 -9.13 -20.00
C MET A 207 -4.17 -9.77 -20.97
N PRO A 208 -5.45 -9.89 -20.55
CA PRO A 208 -6.49 -10.40 -21.43
C PRO A 208 -6.70 -9.46 -22.62
N THR A 209 -6.92 -10.02 -23.80
CA THR A 209 -7.22 -9.26 -25.02
C THR A 209 -8.71 -9.00 -25.23
N THR A 210 -9.59 -9.75 -24.54
CA THR A 210 -11.04 -9.64 -24.67
C THR A 210 -11.69 -9.53 -23.29
N ARG A 211 -12.84 -8.86 -23.25
CA ARG A 211 -13.70 -8.85 -22.07
C ARG A 211 -14.19 -10.25 -21.76
N VAL A 212 -14.16 -10.58 -20.45
CA VAL A 212 -14.69 -11.84 -19.96
C VAL A 212 -16.11 -11.61 -19.47
N SER A 213 -17.06 -12.35 -20.03
CA SER A 213 -18.47 -12.29 -19.64
C SER A 213 -18.94 -13.62 -19.05
N GLY A 214 -20.00 -13.59 -18.28
CA GLY A 214 -20.62 -14.77 -17.69
C GLY A 214 -20.12 -15.12 -16.30
N ASN A 215 -19.95 -16.40 -16.01
CA ASN A 215 -19.64 -16.89 -14.65
C ASN A 215 -18.15 -16.87 -14.28
N VAL A 216 -17.33 -16.21 -15.04
CA VAL A 216 -15.90 -16.05 -14.71
C VAL A 216 -15.76 -15.05 -13.58
N TRP A 217 -15.07 -15.45 -12.53
CA TRP A 217 -14.80 -14.56 -11.43
C TRP A 217 -13.83 -13.44 -11.89
N THR A 218 -14.28 -12.20 -11.81
CA THR A 218 -13.49 -11.01 -12.18
C THR A 218 -13.73 -9.94 -11.15
N THR A 219 -12.76 -9.06 -10.96
CA THR A 219 -12.92 -7.90 -10.06
C THR A 219 -13.93 -6.89 -10.61
N THR A 220 -14.16 -6.90 -11.92
CA THR A 220 -14.95 -5.89 -12.62
C THR A 220 -16.18 -6.46 -13.32
N GLY A 221 -16.28 -7.78 -13.44
CA GLY A 221 -17.25 -8.46 -14.32
C GLY A 221 -16.88 -8.38 -15.81
N ASP A 222 -15.95 -7.50 -16.20
CA ASP A 222 -15.59 -7.23 -17.57
C ASP A 222 -14.18 -7.73 -17.94
N LEU A 223 -13.22 -7.68 -16.99
CA LEU A 223 -11.84 -8.10 -17.20
C LEU A 223 -11.46 -9.17 -16.19
N ALA A 224 -10.91 -10.28 -16.64
CA ALA A 224 -10.26 -11.25 -15.77
C ALA A 224 -8.89 -10.69 -15.36
N LEU A 225 -8.67 -10.50 -14.07
CA LEU A 225 -7.38 -10.16 -13.50
C LEU A 225 -6.93 -11.32 -12.61
N PRO A 226 -6.38 -12.39 -13.19
CA PRO A 226 -5.85 -13.48 -12.37
C PRO A 226 -4.65 -12.93 -11.59
N LEU A 227 -4.75 -12.94 -10.27
CA LEU A 227 -3.70 -12.43 -9.37
C LEU A 227 -2.69 -13.51 -8.97
N LEU A 228 -2.86 -14.73 -9.47
CA LEU A 228 -1.98 -15.85 -9.14
C LEU A 228 -0.93 -16.05 -10.23
N THR A 229 0.31 -16.16 -9.80
CA THR A 229 1.41 -16.64 -10.63
C THR A 229 1.20 -18.10 -11.01
N THR A 230 1.35 -18.43 -12.28
CA THR A 230 1.12 -19.77 -12.82
C THR A 230 2.34 -20.32 -13.55
N GLU A 231 2.31 -21.60 -13.91
CA GLU A 231 3.33 -22.23 -14.78
C GLU A 231 3.13 -21.93 -16.27
N ARG A 232 2.24 -20.99 -16.62
CA ARG A 232 2.03 -20.60 -18.01
C ARG A 232 3.34 -20.10 -18.63
N GLU A 233 3.69 -20.68 -19.77
CA GLU A 233 4.79 -20.19 -20.61
C GLU A 233 4.35 -18.95 -21.40
N LEU A 234 5.22 -17.96 -21.45
CA LEU A 234 5.01 -16.75 -22.23
C LEU A 234 5.16 -17.05 -23.72
N LEU A 235 4.31 -16.44 -24.54
CA LEU A 235 4.35 -16.53 -25.99
C LEU A 235 4.85 -15.21 -26.60
N ASP A 236 5.41 -15.29 -27.80
CA ASP A 236 5.79 -14.10 -28.55
C ASP A 236 4.57 -13.20 -28.80
N GLY A 237 4.69 -11.92 -28.49
CA GLY A 237 3.61 -10.94 -28.58
C GLY A 237 2.67 -10.88 -27.38
N ASP A 238 2.83 -11.73 -26.35
CA ASP A 238 2.08 -11.58 -25.11
C ASP A 238 2.31 -10.19 -24.51
N VAL A 239 1.25 -9.56 -24.05
CA VAL A 239 1.32 -8.31 -23.27
C VAL A 239 1.37 -8.70 -21.80
N LEU A 240 2.53 -8.53 -21.19
CA LEU A 240 2.76 -8.86 -19.78
C LEU A 240 2.56 -7.60 -18.93
N TRP A 241 1.65 -7.69 -17.99
CA TRP A 241 1.47 -6.71 -16.96
C TRP A 241 2.10 -7.20 -15.65
N THR A 242 2.87 -6.35 -14.98
CA THR A 242 3.39 -6.61 -13.65
C THR A 242 2.80 -5.65 -12.63
N ASP A 243 2.65 -6.16 -11.42
CA ASP A 243 2.31 -5.42 -10.22
C ASP A 243 3.05 -6.07 -9.04
N VAL A 244 3.99 -5.34 -8.46
CA VAL A 244 4.88 -5.88 -7.42
C VAL A 244 5.17 -4.83 -6.35
N SER A 245 5.21 -5.28 -5.11
CA SER A 245 5.53 -4.44 -3.96
C SER A 245 6.42 -5.19 -2.97
N ILE A 246 7.45 -4.51 -2.48
CA ILE A 246 8.30 -4.96 -1.37
C ILE A 246 8.33 -3.92 -0.28
N THR A 247 8.84 -4.27 0.90
CA THR A 247 9.13 -3.30 1.94
C THR A 247 10.61 -3.13 2.17
N TYR A 248 10.98 -1.89 2.52
CA TYR A 248 12.26 -1.56 3.10
C TYR A 248 12.01 -0.85 4.43
N GLN A 249 12.44 -1.48 5.54
CA GLN A 249 12.18 -1.00 6.91
C GLN A 249 10.69 -0.67 7.18
N GLY A 250 9.79 -1.51 6.68
CA GLY A 250 8.35 -1.38 6.87
C GLY A 250 7.65 -0.37 5.95
N TYR A 251 8.36 0.27 5.01
CA TYR A 251 7.79 1.17 4.00
C TYR A 251 7.74 0.49 2.64
N CYS A 252 6.63 0.65 1.94
CA CYS A 252 6.35 -0.07 0.71
C CYS A 252 6.91 0.64 -0.52
N SER A 253 7.30 -0.14 -1.53
CA SER A 253 7.26 0.28 -2.94
C SER A 253 5.90 -0.04 -3.53
N ASP A 254 5.67 0.47 -4.73
CA ASP A 254 4.64 0.04 -5.64
C ASP A 254 5.18 0.15 -7.06
N PHE A 255 4.95 -0.86 -7.90
CA PHE A 255 5.57 -0.87 -9.22
C PHE A 255 4.74 -1.69 -10.20
N GLY A 256 4.11 -0.99 -11.11
CA GLY A 256 3.43 -1.56 -12.26
C GLY A 256 4.09 -1.15 -13.57
N ARG A 257 4.32 -2.12 -14.45
CA ARG A 257 4.79 -1.92 -15.82
C ARG A 257 4.11 -2.89 -16.77
N THR A 258 4.04 -2.49 -18.02
CA THR A 258 3.55 -3.34 -19.10
C THR A 258 4.68 -3.58 -20.10
N TRP A 259 4.96 -4.85 -20.38
CA TRP A 259 5.96 -5.26 -21.37
C TRP A 259 5.36 -6.18 -22.42
N VAL A 260 5.87 -6.08 -23.64
CA VAL A 260 5.55 -7.03 -24.72
C VAL A 260 6.65 -8.09 -24.76
N VAL A 261 6.25 -9.35 -24.77
CA VAL A 261 7.17 -10.50 -24.86
C VAL A 261 7.67 -10.65 -26.29
N GLY A 262 8.99 -10.78 -26.48
CA GLY A 262 9.62 -10.87 -27.79
C GLY A 262 10.15 -9.53 -28.29
N ASP A 263 10.51 -9.48 -29.60
CA ASP A 263 11.26 -8.36 -30.19
C ASP A 263 10.38 -7.35 -30.91
N ARG A 264 9.06 -7.55 -30.96
CA ARG A 264 8.15 -6.72 -31.72
C ARG A 264 7.02 -6.15 -30.87
N VAL A 265 6.98 -4.83 -30.82
CA VAL A 265 5.82 -4.06 -30.37
C VAL A 265 5.04 -3.62 -31.63
N THR A 266 3.74 -3.92 -31.67
CA THR A 266 2.88 -3.50 -32.77
C THR A 266 2.58 -2.00 -32.68
N ASP A 267 2.23 -1.38 -33.81
CA ASP A 267 1.82 0.04 -33.86
C ASP A 267 0.66 0.32 -32.92
N ARG A 268 -0.24 -0.64 -32.73
CA ARG A 268 -1.36 -0.50 -31.82
C ARG A 268 -0.93 -0.52 -30.32
N GLN A 269 -0.05 -1.40 -29.95
CA GLN A 269 0.52 -1.42 -28.60
C GLN A 269 1.29 -0.13 -28.32
N HIS A 270 2.01 0.37 -29.31
CA HIS A 270 2.69 1.66 -29.21
C HIS A 270 1.68 2.81 -29.02
N ALA A 271 0.60 2.84 -29.81
CA ALA A 271 -0.45 3.84 -29.66
C ALA A 271 -1.16 3.77 -28.29
N GLN A 272 -1.36 2.57 -27.73
CA GLN A 272 -1.90 2.41 -26.36
C GLN A 272 -0.94 2.97 -25.30
N PHE A 273 0.35 2.74 -25.45
CA PHE A 273 1.38 3.34 -24.58
C PHE A 273 1.37 4.87 -24.67
N GLU A 274 1.39 5.45 -25.87
CA GLU A 274 1.35 6.91 -26.05
C GLU A 274 0.09 7.53 -25.44
N ARG A 275 -1.07 6.89 -25.64
CA ARG A 275 -2.32 7.35 -25.02
C ARG A 275 -2.26 7.28 -23.48
N TRP A 276 -1.71 6.20 -22.94
CA TRP A 276 -1.49 6.09 -21.50
C TRP A 276 -0.58 7.23 -21.00
N ARG A 277 0.49 7.55 -21.75
CA ARG A 277 1.41 8.62 -21.42
C ARG A 277 0.73 9.98 -21.38
N GLU A 278 -0.09 10.27 -22.40
CA GLU A 278 -0.89 11.50 -22.46
C GLU A 278 -1.82 11.65 -21.22
N ILE A 279 -2.44 10.55 -20.80
CA ILE A 279 -3.30 10.55 -19.60
C ILE A 279 -2.47 10.82 -18.35
N LEU A 280 -1.35 10.12 -18.17
CA LEU A 280 -0.48 10.33 -17.01
C LEU A 280 0.05 11.76 -16.99
N ASP A 281 0.52 12.29 -18.10
CA ASP A 281 1.04 13.66 -18.19
C ASP A 281 -0.05 14.71 -17.84
N ALA A 282 -1.30 14.48 -18.26
CA ALA A 282 -2.43 15.34 -17.89
C ALA A 282 -2.74 15.30 -16.38
N VAL A 283 -2.66 14.14 -15.76
CA VAL A 283 -2.83 13.99 -14.29
C VAL A 283 -1.68 14.67 -13.56
N LEU A 284 -0.45 14.44 -13.97
CA LEU A 284 0.74 15.04 -13.36
C LEU A 284 0.74 16.58 -13.47
N ALA A 285 0.22 17.12 -14.56
CA ALA A 285 0.13 18.59 -14.77
C ALA A 285 -0.75 19.31 -13.74
N VAL A 286 -1.70 18.62 -13.11
CA VAL A 286 -2.57 19.17 -12.06
C VAL A 286 -2.17 18.71 -10.66
N THR A 287 -1.19 17.81 -10.54
CA THR A 287 -0.74 17.26 -9.25
C THR A 287 0.13 18.26 -8.50
N LYS A 288 -0.42 18.83 -7.43
CA LYS A 288 0.27 19.79 -6.54
C LYS A 288 -0.49 19.94 -5.22
N ALA A 289 0.11 20.59 -4.23
CA ALA A 289 -0.60 20.95 -3.01
C ALA A 289 -1.82 21.86 -3.31
N GLY A 290 -2.93 21.59 -2.62
CA GLY A 290 -4.20 22.28 -2.83
C GLY A 290 -5.07 21.69 -3.95
N ALA A 291 -4.56 20.81 -4.82
CA ALA A 291 -5.38 20.03 -5.74
C ALA A 291 -6.20 18.97 -4.98
N THR A 292 -7.27 18.49 -5.58
CA THR A 292 -8.14 17.47 -5.01
C THR A 292 -8.04 16.13 -5.78
N CYS A 293 -8.50 15.03 -5.18
CA CYS A 293 -8.69 13.78 -5.91
C CYS A 293 -9.56 13.98 -7.15
N GLY A 294 -10.60 14.83 -7.05
CA GLY A 294 -11.49 15.18 -8.16
C GLY A 294 -10.80 15.89 -9.30
N ASP A 295 -9.80 16.75 -9.02
CA ASP A 295 -9.02 17.42 -10.06
C ASP A 295 -8.22 16.40 -10.90
N LEU A 296 -7.56 15.45 -10.23
CA LEU A 296 -6.81 14.38 -10.91
C LEU A 296 -7.74 13.48 -11.73
N ALA A 297 -8.86 13.06 -11.14
CA ALA A 297 -9.84 12.21 -11.82
C ALA A 297 -10.42 12.92 -13.07
N ARG A 298 -10.76 14.19 -12.98
CA ARG A 298 -11.26 15.00 -14.12
C ARG A 298 -10.21 15.16 -15.21
N ALA A 299 -8.95 15.42 -14.85
CA ALA A 299 -7.85 15.51 -15.80
C ALA A 299 -7.65 14.20 -16.58
N ALA A 300 -7.64 13.07 -15.86
CA ALA A 300 -7.53 11.75 -16.46
C ALA A 300 -8.70 11.43 -17.42
N ILE A 301 -9.95 11.70 -16.99
CA ILE A 301 -11.15 11.48 -17.80
C ILE A 301 -11.13 12.36 -19.06
N ALA A 302 -10.76 13.63 -18.94
CA ALA A 302 -10.68 14.56 -20.07
C ALA A 302 -9.63 14.10 -21.10
N ALA A 303 -8.44 13.72 -20.64
CA ALA A 303 -7.38 13.18 -21.50
C ALA A 303 -7.77 11.86 -22.16
N ASN A 304 -8.64 11.06 -21.53
CA ASN A 304 -9.14 9.80 -22.07
C ASN A 304 -10.47 9.92 -22.83
N GLY A 305 -10.75 11.09 -23.40
CA GLY A 305 -11.92 11.29 -24.25
C GLY A 305 -13.27 11.20 -23.53
N GLY A 306 -13.31 11.54 -22.25
CA GLY A 306 -14.52 11.57 -21.42
C GLY A 306 -14.85 10.26 -20.70
N THR A 307 -13.98 9.25 -20.79
CA THR A 307 -14.17 7.96 -20.10
C THR A 307 -13.11 7.75 -19.01
N LYS A 308 -13.46 7.04 -17.95
CA LYS A 308 -12.54 6.72 -16.86
C LYS A 308 -11.39 5.84 -17.36
N PRO A 309 -10.11 6.24 -17.22
CA PRO A 309 -8.96 5.41 -17.59
C PRO A 309 -8.50 4.56 -16.37
N TRP A 310 -9.41 3.85 -15.74
CA TRP A 310 -9.17 2.82 -14.73
C TRP A 310 -10.28 1.79 -14.73
N LEU A 311 -10.02 0.65 -14.13
CA LEU A 311 -10.97 -0.45 -14.08
C LEU A 311 -12.21 -0.07 -13.25
N PRO A 312 -13.41 -0.56 -13.62
CA PRO A 312 -14.62 -0.42 -12.79
C PRO A 312 -14.38 -0.94 -11.37
N HIS A 313 -14.96 -0.26 -10.37
CA HIS A 313 -14.81 -0.58 -8.94
C HIS A 313 -13.35 -0.57 -8.44
N PHE A 314 -12.48 0.13 -9.15
CA PHE A 314 -11.08 0.33 -8.82
C PHE A 314 -10.78 1.83 -8.64
N TYR A 315 -9.56 2.29 -8.86
CA TYR A 315 -9.13 3.68 -8.69
C TYR A 315 -8.12 4.09 -9.75
N LEU A 316 -7.94 5.40 -9.92
CA LEU A 316 -6.89 6.01 -10.73
C LEU A 316 -5.53 5.99 -10.01
N GLY A 317 -5.57 6.02 -8.68
CA GLY A 317 -4.38 6.06 -7.86
C GLY A 317 -4.71 6.11 -6.37
N HIS A 318 -3.69 6.04 -5.55
CA HIS A 318 -3.80 5.98 -4.08
C HIS A 318 -2.59 6.56 -3.37
N GLY A 319 -2.70 6.74 -2.05
CA GLY A 319 -1.56 7.03 -1.18
C GLY A 319 -0.68 5.80 -0.96
N ILE A 320 0.58 6.03 -0.53
CA ILE A 320 1.53 4.97 -0.22
C ILE A 320 2.30 5.29 1.06
N GLY A 321 2.71 4.27 1.80
CA GLY A 321 3.49 4.45 3.03
C GLY A 321 3.91 3.13 3.66
N THR A 322 3.38 2.84 4.85
CA THR A 322 3.56 1.57 5.55
C THR A 322 2.60 0.48 5.07
N ASN A 323 1.64 0.84 4.20
CA ASN A 323 0.87 -0.06 3.37
C ASN A 323 1.14 0.29 1.90
N ALA A 324 1.05 -0.68 1.00
CA ALA A 324 1.19 -0.43 -0.44
C ALA A 324 0.10 0.54 -0.91
N ALA A 325 -1.15 0.34 -0.48
CA ALA A 325 -2.24 1.27 -0.72
C ALA A 325 -2.72 1.92 0.59
N GLU A 326 -2.69 3.24 0.63
CA GLU A 326 -3.19 4.10 1.71
C GLU A 326 -4.19 5.12 1.16
N MET A 327 -4.96 5.75 2.05
CA MET A 327 -5.81 6.88 1.64
C MET A 327 -4.96 8.08 1.14
N PRO A 328 -5.49 8.81 0.16
CA PRO A 328 -6.79 8.65 -0.49
C PRO A 328 -6.78 7.58 -1.56
N MET A 329 -7.97 7.06 -1.90
CA MET A 329 -8.22 6.33 -3.13
C MET A 329 -8.89 7.27 -4.11
N ILE A 330 -8.28 7.52 -5.28
CA ILE A 330 -8.70 8.55 -6.25
C ILE A 330 -9.62 7.95 -7.30
N GLY A 331 -10.80 8.53 -7.51
CA GLY A 331 -11.72 8.13 -8.58
C GLY A 331 -12.50 6.84 -8.31
N THR A 332 -12.64 6.47 -7.04
CA THR A 332 -13.39 5.27 -6.60
C THR A 332 -14.90 5.42 -6.73
N ASP A 333 -15.63 4.34 -6.38
CA ASP A 333 -17.09 4.34 -6.24
C ASP A 333 -17.59 5.11 -4.99
N LEU A 334 -16.68 5.70 -4.18
CA LEU A 334 -17.04 6.62 -3.09
C LEU A 334 -17.69 7.92 -3.63
N GLY A 335 -17.44 8.22 -4.89
CA GLY A 335 -18.12 9.26 -5.63
C GLY A 335 -17.42 10.61 -5.67
N ALA A 336 -17.93 11.48 -6.53
CA ALA A 336 -17.31 12.79 -6.81
C ALA A 336 -17.25 13.70 -5.57
N GLU A 337 -18.22 13.61 -4.66
CA GLU A 337 -18.19 14.40 -3.43
C GLU A 337 -17.01 14.05 -2.54
N PHE A 338 -16.70 12.76 -2.42
CA PHE A 338 -15.51 12.31 -1.70
C PHE A 338 -14.24 12.83 -2.36
N ASP A 339 -14.10 12.66 -3.66
CA ASP A 339 -12.93 13.09 -4.42
C ASP A 339 -12.73 14.61 -4.37
N ASP A 340 -13.78 15.41 -4.45
CA ASP A 340 -13.72 16.87 -4.42
C ASP A 340 -13.38 17.43 -3.03
N ASN A 341 -13.69 16.71 -1.96
CA ASN A 341 -13.40 17.13 -0.58
C ASN A 341 -12.02 16.72 -0.08
N PHE A 342 -11.31 15.81 -0.78
CA PHE A 342 -9.99 15.40 -0.36
C PHE A 342 -8.90 16.26 -1.02
N VAL A 343 -8.38 17.23 -0.25
CA VAL A 343 -7.34 18.17 -0.68
C VAL A 343 -5.95 17.67 -0.33
N PHE A 344 -5.02 17.66 -1.28
CA PHE A 344 -3.66 17.18 -1.08
C PHE A 344 -2.78 18.18 -0.33
N PRO A 345 -2.14 17.80 0.78
CA PRO A 345 -1.07 18.59 1.39
C PRO A 345 0.28 18.34 0.67
N ALA A 346 1.17 19.34 0.73
CA ALA A 346 2.56 19.13 0.36
C ALA A 346 3.21 18.07 1.25
N GLY A 347 4.11 17.26 0.69
CA GLY A 347 4.76 16.12 1.36
C GLY A 347 3.94 14.83 1.36
N MET A 348 2.73 14.84 0.80
CA MET A 348 1.97 13.62 0.54
C MET A 348 2.59 12.83 -0.62
N MET A 349 2.47 11.50 -0.58
CA MET A 349 2.91 10.64 -1.68
C MET A 349 1.73 9.93 -2.31
N LEU A 350 1.73 9.85 -3.63
CA LEU A 350 0.71 9.19 -4.45
C LEU A 350 1.35 8.18 -5.40
N VAL A 351 0.63 7.10 -5.62
CA VAL A 351 0.78 6.19 -6.77
C VAL A 351 -0.30 6.56 -7.79
N LEU A 352 0.07 6.73 -9.04
CA LEU A 352 -0.83 7.08 -10.15
C LEU A 352 -0.72 5.99 -11.22
N GLU A 353 -1.84 5.33 -11.53
CA GLU A 353 -1.87 4.09 -12.29
C GLU A 353 -3.01 4.01 -13.34
N PRO A 354 -3.10 4.97 -14.26
CA PRO A 354 -4.12 4.90 -15.31
C PRO A 354 -3.98 3.64 -16.15
N VAL A 355 -5.12 3.16 -16.67
CA VAL A 355 -5.22 1.98 -17.52
C VAL A 355 -5.83 2.37 -18.86
N VAL A 356 -5.16 2.05 -19.94
CA VAL A 356 -5.72 2.05 -21.29
C VAL A 356 -6.00 0.61 -21.68
N TRP A 357 -7.26 0.27 -21.95
CA TRP A 357 -7.63 -1.08 -22.35
C TRP A 357 -8.65 -1.05 -23.50
N GLU A 358 -8.45 -1.91 -24.50
CA GLU A 358 -9.27 -1.97 -25.68
C GLU A 358 -9.67 -3.42 -26.00
N ASP A 359 -10.97 -3.65 -26.14
CA ASP A 359 -11.50 -4.99 -26.44
C ASP A 359 -10.93 -5.56 -27.75
N GLY A 360 -10.48 -6.80 -27.69
CA GLY A 360 -9.85 -7.51 -28.81
C GLY A 360 -8.32 -7.34 -28.93
N THR A 361 -7.69 -6.46 -28.12
CA THR A 361 -6.25 -6.18 -28.27
C THR A 361 -5.48 -6.09 -26.96
N GLY A 362 -6.17 -6.06 -25.81
CA GLY A 362 -5.54 -5.81 -24.52
C GLY A 362 -5.28 -4.33 -24.27
N GLY A 363 -4.25 -4.00 -23.51
CA GLY A 363 -4.03 -2.63 -23.11
C GLY A 363 -2.66 -2.35 -22.54
N TYR A 364 -2.54 -1.21 -21.89
CA TYR A 364 -1.33 -0.73 -21.23
C TYR A 364 -1.66 -0.17 -19.84
N ARG A 365 -0.87 -0.55 -18.83
CA ARG A 365 -0.87 0.02 -17.49
C ARG A 365 0.57 0.15 -17.00
N SER A 366 0.87 1.25 -16.41
CA SER A 366 2.08 1.47 -15.60
C SER A 366 1.77 2.43 -14.46
N GLU A 367 2.68 2.53 -13.52
CA GLU A 367 2.54 3.32 -12.31
C GLU A 367 3.63 4.36 -12.17
N GLU A 368 3.29 5.50 -11.61
CA GLU A 368 4.22 6.54 -11.20
C GLU A 368 4.01 6.87 -9.74
N ILE A 369 5.10 6.94 -8.97
CA ILE A 369 5.08 7.40 -7.57
C ILE A 369 5.62 8.82 -7.50
N VAL A 370 4.85 9.70 -6.89
CA VAL A 370 5.23 11.11 -6.72
C VAL A 370 5.14 11.58 -5.27
N VAL A 371 5.99 12.55 -4.91
CA VAL A 371 5.82 13.38 -3.72
C VAL A 371 5.23 14.70 -4.16
N ILE A 372 4.14 15.12 -3.53
CA ILE A 372 3.49 16.41 -3.80
C ILE A 372 4.33 17.52 -3.20
N THR A 373 4.57 18.59 -3.98
CA THR A 373 5.22 19.84 -3.56
C THR A 373 4.22 20.99 -3.58
N ASP A 374 4.63 22.17 -3.08
CA ASP A 374 3.74 23.34 -3.05
C ASP A 374 3.23 23.75 -4.44
N ASP A 375 4.07 23.61 -5.46
CA ASP A 375 3.81 24.08 -6.83
C ASP A 375 3.76 22.97 -7.88
N GLY A 376 3.92 21.70 -7.46
CA GLY A 376 3.93 20.55 -8.37
C GLY A 376 4.18 19.24 -7.66
N TYR A 377 5.07 18.44 -8.21
CA TYR A 377 5.44 17.13 -7.68
C TYR A 377 6.91 16.79 -7.95
N GLN A 378 7.42 15.79 -7.24
CA GLN A 378 8.72 15.17 -7.50
C GLN A 378 8.50 13.67 -7.73
N SER A 379 8.92 13.14 -8.90
CA SER A 379 8.93 11.70 -9.17
C SER A 379 9.86 10.95 -8.25
N ILE A 380 9.42 9.77 -7.81
CA ILE A 380 10.19 8.84 -6.99
C ILE A 380 10.74 7.71 -7.83
N THR A 381 9.96 7.22 -8.81
CA THR A 381 10.34 6.16 -9.74
C THR A 381 11.25 6.72 -10.83
N ASP A 382 12.23 5.89 -11.25
CA ASP A 382 13.19 6.20 -12.32
C ASP A 382 13.38 4.95 -13.22
N TYR A 383 12.28 4.39 -13.70
CA TYR A 383 12.27 3.22 -14.55
C TYR A 383 11.48 3.49 -15.82
N PRO A 384 11.99 3.08 -17.01
CA PRO A 384 11.32 3.33 -18.27
C PRO A 384 9.89 2.80 -18.32
N TYR A 385 9.01 3.55 -18.96
CA TYR A 385 7.62 3.13 -19.19
C TYR A 385 7.45 2.38 -20.52
N ALA A 386 8.38 2.53 -21.45
CA ALA A 386 8.23 1.95 -22.78
C ALA A 386 7.98 0.43 -22.73
N PRO A 387 7.04 -0.11 -23.54
CA PRO A 387 6.62 -1.51 -23.47
C PRO A 387 7.62 -2.50 -24.09
N TYR A 388 8.84 -2.07 -24.35
CA TYR A 388 9.84 -2.87 -25.03
C TYR A 388 10.50 -3.85 -24.06
N GLY A 389 10.54 -5.13 -24.44
CA GLY A 389 11.12 -6.20 -23.64
C GLY A 389 12.64 -6.17 -23.49
N ARG A 390 13.36 -5.54 -24.42
CA ARG A 390 14.81 -5.31 -24.37
C ARG A 390 15.17 -4.09 -25.21
N ASN A 391 15.93 -3.19 -24.66
CA ASN A 391 16.84 -2.31 -25.37
C ASN A 391 18.27 -2.77 -25.12
#